data_152915184b68e72c4358d50cd0d0503b
#
_entry.id   152915184b68e72c4358d50cd0d0503b
#
_cell.length_a   1.000
_cell.length_b   1.000
_cell.length_c   1.000
_cell.angle_alpha   90.00
_cell.angle_beta   90.00
_cell.angle_gamma   90.00
#
_symmetry.space_group_name_H-M   'P 1'
#
loop_
_entity.id
_entity.type
_entity.pdbx_description
1 polymer ?
#
loop_
_entity_poly.entity_id
_entity_poly.type
_entity_poly.pdbx_seq_one_letter_code
_entity_poly.pdbx_strand_id
1 'polypeptide(L)'
;MKKIFLITIFLLLSTFNINAQTKSPNTGWVMKPAQCGNADVVIESLKSSGEDPFIWMDGRSMAVEGIFLNTRFVLAMNTKTLTWTLLEFTKDNKFACVLGSGKGTINMNTDLNKKGIDL
;
A
#
# COMPACT_ATOMS: atom_id res chain seq x y z
N MET A 1 -5.92 -26.38 53.16
CA MET A 1 -4.83 -25.58 52.60
C MET A 1 -4.59 -25.81 51.07
N LYS A 2 -4.73 -26.99 50.52
CA LYS A 2 -4.54 -27.21 49.09
C LYS A 2 -5.56 -26.47 48.18
N LYS A 3 -6.77 -26.24 48.61
CA LYS A 3 -7.83 -25.55 47.82
C LYS A 3 -7.60 -24.04 47.70
N ILE A 4 -7.01 -23.41 48.70
CA ILE A 4 -6.74 -21.98 48.71
C ILE A 4 -5.59 -21.64 47.75
N PHE A 5 -4.60 -22.52 47.62
CA PHE A 5 -3.47 -22.34 46.74
C PHE A 5 -3.86 -22.35 45.26
N LEU A 6 -4.83 -23.19 44.89
CA LEU A 6 -5.36 -23.26 43.51
C LEU A 6 -6.12 -22.00 43.07
N ILE A 7 -6.88 -21.40 44.01
CA ILE A 7 -7.62 -20.18 43.72
C ILE A 7 -6.69 -18.97 43.56
N THR A 8 -5.59 -18.93 44.29
CA THR A 8 -4.61 -17.82 44.21
C THR A 8 -3.85 -17.85 42.86
N ILE A 9 -3.57 -19.05 42.33
CA ILE A 9 -2.91 -19.21 41.03
C ILE A 9 -3.85 -18.79 39.88
N PHE A 10 -5.16 -19.07 40.01
CA PHE A 10 -6.15 -18.69 38.99
C PHE A 10 -6.40 -17.18 38.94
N LEU A 11 -6.29 -16.49 40.08
CA LEU A 11 -6.40 -15.03 40.16
C LEU A 11 -5.17 -14.30 39.61
N LEU A 12 -3.98 -14.91 39.63
CA LEU A 12 -2.77 -14.34 39.07
C LEU A 12 -2.68 -14.44 37.54
N LEU A 13 -3.43 -15.37 36.92
CA LEU A 13 -3.46 -15.55 35.46
C LEU A 13 -4.42 -14.60 34.74
N SER A 14 -5.29 -13.91 35.47
CA SER A 14 -6.31 -13.02 34.87
C SER A 14 -5.86 -11.56 34.70
N THR A 15 -4.63 -11.20 35.04
CA THR A 15 -4.15 -9.80 34.97
C THR A 15 -3.30 -9.47 33.75
N PHE A 16 -3.17 -10.37 32.79
CA PHE A 16 -2.58 -10.02 31.50
C PHE A 16 -3.61 -9.41 30.56
N ASN A 17 -4.20 -8.28 30.97
CA ASN A 17 -4.78 -7.38 30.00
C ASN A 17 -3.64 -6.73 29.21
N ILE A 18 -3.19 -7.39 28.17
CA ILE A 18 -2.37 -6.77 27.14
C ILE A 18 -3.30 -5.80 26.40
N ASN A 19 -3.43 -4.60 26.94
CA ASN A 19 -3.91 -3.46 26.16
C ASN A 19 -2.86 -3.13 25.12
N ALA A 20 -2.83 -3.89 24.03
CA ALA A 20 -2.22 -3.48 22.80
C ALA A 20 -3.08 -2.35 22.20
N GLN A 21 -3.14 -1.22 22.87
CA GLN A 21 -3.57 0.03 22.24
C GLN A 21 -2.45 0.40 21.28
N THR A 22 -2.56 -0.06 20.06
CA THR A 22 -1.91 0.57 18.93
C THR A 22 -2.52 1.95 18.80
N LYS A 23 -1.97 2.90 19.55
CA LYS A 23 -2.23 4.32 19.34
C LYS A 23 -1.74 4.59 17.94
N SER A 24 -2.66 4.65 16.96
CA SER A 24 -2.35 5.06 15.60
C SER A 24 -1.76 6.47 15.70
N PRO A 25 -0.48 6.67 15.43
CA PRO A 25 0.05 8.02 15.41
C PRO A 25 -0.66 8.76 14.27
N ASN A 26 -1.07 10.01 14.50
CA ASN A 26 -1.66 10.87 13.47
C ASN A 26 -0.74 11.04 12.25
N THR A 27 0.53 10.69 12.40
CA THR A 27 1.54 10.62 11.35
C THR A 27 2.37 9.37 11.60
N GLY A 28 2.24 8.35 10.78
CA GLY A 28 2.99 7.12 10.89
C GLY A 28 3.04 6.36 9.57
N TRP A 29 4.07 5.56 9.42
CA TRP A 29 4.21 4.69 8.28
C TRP A 29 3.17 3.58 8.36
N VAL A 30 2.35 3.48 7.33
CA VAL A 30 1.39 2.39 7.15
C VAL A 30 1.92 1.47 6.07
N MET A 31 2.11 0.20 6.41
CA MET A 31 2.42 -0.81 5.41
C MET A 31 1.15 -1.14 4.62
N LYS A 32 1.17 -0.86 3.32
CA LYS A 32 0.12 -1.32 2.40
C LYS A 32 0.58 -2.60 1.72
N PRO A 33 -0.26 -3.64 1.69
CA PRO A 33 0.05 -4.80 0.87
C PRO A 33 0.07 -4.38 -0.60
N ALA A 34 1.17 -4.70 -1.30
CA ALA A 34 1.30 -4.51 -2.73
C ALA A 34 1.48 -5.87 -3.40
N GLN A 35 0.85 -6.08 -4.54
CA GLN A 35 1.05 -7.27 -5.33
C GLN A 35 2.22 -7.04 -6.27
N CYS A 36 3.31 -7.76 -6.04
CA CYS A 36 4.53 -7.64 -6.83
C CYS A 36 4.79 -8.92 -7.64
N GLY A 37 5.45 -8.75 -8.79
CA GLY A 37 5.84 -9.84 -9.66
C GLY A 37 6.91 -9.44 -10.65
N ASN A 38 7.26 -10.37 -11.54
CA ASN A 38 8.14 -10.06 -12.66
C ASN A 38 7.49 -8.98 -13.53
N ALA A 39 8.25 -7.96 -13.90
CA ALA A 39 7.74 -6.81 -14.66
C ALA A 39 7.05 -7.23 -15.97
N ASP A 40 7.61 -8.21 -16.69
CA ASP A 40 7.03 -8.68 -17.94
C ASP A 40 5.62 -9.26 -17.75
N VAL A 41 5.39 -10.03 -16.67
CA VAL A 41 4.08 -10.61 -16.35
C VAL A 41 3.07 -9.51 -16.00
N VAL A 42 3.51 -8.52 -15.23
CA VAL A 42 2.65 -7.37 -14.87
C VAL A 42 2.29 -6.55 -16.10
N ILE A 43 3.26 -6.28 -16.99
CA ILE A 43 3.04 -5.53 -18.24
C ILE A 43 2.07 -6.30 -19.17
N GLU A 44 2.23 -7.61 -19.29
CA GLU A 44 1.32 -8.42 -20.09
C GLU A 44 -0.10 -8.40 -19.56
N SER A 45 -0.27 -8.45 -18.24
CA SER A 45 -1.58 -8.30 -17.59
C SER A 45 -2.22 -6.96 -17.91
N LEU A 46 -1.46 -5.86 -17.90
CA LEU A 46 -1.97 -4.53 -18.27
C LEU A 46 -2.41 -4.48 -19.72
N LYS A 47 -1.59 -5.02 -20.62
CA LYS A 47 -1.94 -5.08 -22.06
C LYS A 47 -3.23 -5.88 -22.29
N SER A 48 -3.43 -6.97 -21.55
CA SER A 48 -4.64 -7.78 -21.66
C SER A 48 -5.91 -7.03 -21.20
N SER A 49 -5.78 -6.09 -20.28
CA SER A 49 -6.86 -5.17 -19.86
C SER A 49 -6.97 -3.91 -20.73
N GLY A 50 -6.10 -3.77 -21.73
CA GLY A 50 -6.07 -2.62 -22.63
C GLY A 50 -5.57 -1.34 -21.96
N GLU A 51 -4.80 -1.48 -20.88
CA GLU A 51 -4.19 -0.36 -20.20
C GLU A 51 -2.78 -0.11 -20.77
N ASP A 52 -2.53 1.10 -21.23
CA ASP A 52 -1.24 1.55 -21.72
C ASP A 52 -0.61 2.54 -20.71
N PRO A 53 0.73 2.63 -20.65
CA PRO A 53 1.41 3.64 -19.86
C PRO A 53 0.95 5.04 -20.27
N PHE A 54 0.45 5.80 -19.31
CA PHE A 54 -0.09 7.15 -19.52
C PHE A 54 0.83 8.24 -18.97
N ILE A 55 1.31 8.03 -17.75
CA ILE A 55 2.26 8.93 -17.08
C ILE A 55 3.29 8.06 -16.40
N TRP A 56 4.55 8.48 -16.44
CA TRP A 56 5.60 7.88 -15.64
C TRP A 56 6.48 8.94 -14.99
N MET A 57 7.06 8.60 -13.85
CA MET A 57 7.96 9.47 -13.11
C MET A 57 9.01 8.66 -12.38
N ASP A 58 10.23 9.15 -12.35
CA ASP A 58 11.29 8.56 -11.54
C ASP A 58 11.23 9.14 -10.12
N GLY A 59 11.44 8.30 -9.13
CA GLY A 59 11.36 8.67 -7.73
C GLY A 59 12.12 7.72 -6.83
N ARG A 60 11.81 7.79 -5.57
CA ARG A 60 12.31 6.87 -4.55
C ARG A 60 11.17 6.32 -3.73
N SER A 61 11.26 5.05 -3.39
CA SER A 61 10.38 4.46 -2.39
C SER A 61 11.18 3.91 -1.22
N MET A 62 10.54 3.80 -0.09
CA MET A 62 11.12 3.20 1.08
C MET A 62 10.80 1.70 1.08
N ALA A 63 11.83 0.86 0.91
CA ALA A 63 11.68 -0.59 0.95
C ALA A 63 11.61 -1.12 2.38
N VAL A 64 12.45 -0.55 3.26
CA VAL A 64 12.52 -0.83 4.69
C VAL A 64 12.82 0.49 5.38
N GLU A 65 12.48 0.62 6.65
CA GLU A 65 12.74 1.84 7.41
C GLU A 65 14.20 2.33 7.22
N GLY A 66 14.33 3.55 6.71
CA GLY A 66 15.62 4.19 6.42
C GLY A 66 16.30 3.75 5.11
N ILE A 67 15.78 2.76 4.37
CA ILE A 67 16.34 2.30 3.09
C ILE A 67 15.47 2.76 1.94
N PHE A 68 16.00 3.67 1.15
CA PHE A 68 15.36 4.19 -0.07
C PHE A 68 15.94 3.53 -1.30
N LEU A 69 15.05 3.07 -2.18
CA LEU A 69 15.38 2.53 -3.49
C LEU A 69 14.93 3.50 -4.58
N ASN A 70 15.74 3.66 -5.60
CA ASN A 70 15.32 4.37 -6.81
C ASN A 70 14.31 3.50 -7.55
N THR A 71 13.18 4.08 -7.87
CA THR A 71 12.05 3.39 -8.50
C THR A 71 11.45 4.24 -9.60
N ARG A 72 10.66 3.63 -10.47
CA ARG A 72 9.86 4.32 -11.46
C ARG A 72 8.39 4.05 -11.18
N PHE A 73 7.62 5.10 -11.04
CA PHE A 73 6.17 5.02 -10.93
C PHE A 73 5.56 5.17 -12.32
N VAL A 74 4.59 4.32 -12.62
CA VAL A 74 3.87 4.35 -13.90
C VAL A 74 2.38 4.30 -13.60
N LEU A 75 1.64 5.24 -14.13
CA LEU A 75 0.20 5.18 -14.21
C LEU A 75 -0.17 4.66 -15.60
N ALA A 76 -0.72 3.46 -15.65
CA ALA A 76 -1.29 2.88 -16.86
C ALA A 76 -2.80 3.14 -16.88
N MET A 77 -3.37 3.35 -18.07
CA MET A 77 -4.77 3.68 -18.22
C MET A 77 -5.35 3.13 -19.53
N ASN A 78 -6.57 2.64 -19.47
CA ASN A 78 -7.40 2.40 -20.62
C ASN A 78 -8.34 3.59 -20.83
N THR A 79 -8.10 4.38 -21.87
CA THR A 79 -8.85 5.62 -22.14
C THR A 79 -10.30 5.37 -22.57
N LYS A 80 -10.64 4.13 -22.98
CA LYS A 80 -12.00 3.75 -23.38
C LYS A 80 -12.85 3.33 -22.20
N THR A 81 -12.30 2.47 -21.32
CA THR A 81 -13.01 1.93 -20.16
C THR A 81 -12.80 2.78 -18.90
N LEU A 82 -11.83 3.68 -18.94
CA LEU A 82 -11.38 4.51 -17.81
C LEU A 82 -10.87 3.68 -16.62
N THR A 83 -10.39 2.47 -16.87
CA THR A 83 -9.66 1.70 -15.89
C THR A 83 -8.21 2.18 -15.79
N TRP A 84 -7.64 2.12 -14.61
CA TRP A 84 -6.27 2.56 -14.37
C TRP A 84 -5.57 1.68 -13.34
N THR A 85 -4.26 1.58 -13.48
CA THR A 85 -3.39 0.88 -12.56
C THR A 85 -2.14 1.73 -12.28
N LEU A 86 -1.86 1.94 -11.00
CA LEU A 86 -0.62 2.59 -10.53
C LEU A 86 0.40 1.52 -10.18
N LEU A 87 1.57 1.64 -10.76
CA LEU A 87 2.67 0.68 -10.66
C LEU A 87 3.92 1.34 -10.12
N GLU A 88 4.73 0.54 -9.46
CA GLU A 88 6.08 0.87 -9.07
C GLU A 88 7.03 -0.18 -9.65
N PHE A 89 8.00 0.26 -10.44
CA PHE A 89 9.05 -0.58 -11.01
C PHE A 89 10.36 -0.40 -10.28
N THR A 90 11.11 -1.48 -10.11
CA THR A 90 12.50 -1.40 -9.68
C THR A 90 13.35 -0.71 -10.76
N LYS A 91 14.48 -0.10 -10.37
CA LYS A 91 15.35 0.63 -11.29
C LYS A 91 15.82 -0.21 -12.48
N ASP A 92 16.01 -1.51 -12.29
CA ASP A 92 16.43 -2.46 -13.32
C ASP A 92 15.25 -2.97 -14.17
N ASN A 93 14.02 -2.53 -13.88
CA ASN A 93 12.76 -2.93 -14.52
C ASN A 93 12.49 -4.45 -14.47
N LYS A 94 13.08 -5.17 -13.51
CA LYS A 94 12.85 -6.62 -13.38
C LYS A 94 11.61 -6.95 -12.61
N PHE A 95 11.26 -6.11 -11.64
CA PHE A 95 10.07 -6.30 -10.80
C PHE A 95 9.16 -5.09 -10.86
N ALA A 96 7.87 -5.36 -10.76
CA ALA A 96 6.84 -4.34 -10.67
C ALA A 96 5.85 -4.70 -9.56
N CYS A 97 5.39 -3.69 -8.83
CA CYS A 97 4.37 -3.79 -7.81
C CYS A 97 3.15 -2.99 -8.22
N VAL A 98 1.97 -3.57 -8.07
CA VAL A 98 0.69 -2.86 -8.20
C VAL A 98 0.42 -2.15 -6.89
N LEU A 99 0.45 -0.82 -6.90
CA LEU A 99 0.18 0.02 -5.73
C LEU A 99 -1.31 0.34 -5.58
N GLY A 100 -2.03 0.36 -6.69
CA GLY A 100 -3.46 0.62 -6.71
C GLY A 100 -4.03 0.47 -8.11
N SER A 101 -5.32 0.23 -8.19
CA SER A 101 -6.07 0.16 -9.45
C SER A 101 -7.49 0.64 -9.21
N GLY A 102 -8.16 1.02 -10.28
CA GLY A 102 -9.53 1.48 -10.18
C GLY A 102 -10.16 1.82 -11.52
N LYS A 103 -11.31 2.48 -11.44
CA LYS A 103 -12.03 2.99 -12.59
C LYS A 103 -12.46 4.43 -12.31
N GLY A 104 -12.20 5.33 -13.25
CA GLY A 104 -12.56 6.73 -13.12
C GLY A 104 -11.71 7.64 -13.99
N THR A 105 -12.07 8.92 -14.03
CA THR A 105 -11.33 9.93 -14.77
C THR A 105 -10.16 10.46 -13.96
N ILE A 106 -9.03 10.72 -14.64
CA ILE A 106 -7.93 11.47 -14.06
C ILE A 106 -8.36 12.94 -14.01
N ASN A 107 -8.34 13.49 -12.80
CA ASN A 107 -8.62 14.91 -12.60
C ASN A 107 -7.32 15.62 -12.25
N MET A 108 -6.79 16.38 -13.20
CA MET A 108 -5.59 17.18 -13.02
C MET A 108 -5.90 18.56 -12.43
N ASN A 109 -6.78 18.61 -11.45
CA ASN A 109 -7.10 19.87 -10.77
C ASN A 109 -5.98 20.22 -9.79
N THR A 110 -5.37 21.36 -9.96
CA THR A 110 -4.30 21.89 -9.09
C THR A 110 -4.82 22.42 -7.77
N ASP A 111 -6.14 22.59 -7.62
CA ASP A 111 -6.76 23.11 -6.40
C ASP A 111 -7.47 21.99 -5.63
N LEU A 112 -6.69 21.24 -4.87
CA LEU A 112 -7.18 20.12 -4.05
C LEU A 112 -8.21 20.57 -3.00
N ASN A 113 -8.17 21.85 -2.57
CA ASN A 113 -9.07 22.36 -1.54
C ASN A 113 -10.49 22.63 -2.08
N LYS A 114 -10.67 22.81 -3.38
CA LYS A 114 -11.98 23.12 -3.97
C LYS A 114 -12.94 21.95 -4.11
N LYS A 115 -12.48 20.70 -3.95
CA LYS A 115 -13.29 19.51 -4.19
C LYS A 115 -13.50 18.62 -2.98
N GLY A 116 -13.26 19.09 -1.77
CA GLY A 116 -13.61 18.35 -0.57
C GLY A 116 -12.84 17.02 -0.46
N ILE A 117 -11.58 16.99 -0.90
CA ILE A 117 -10.67 15.93 -0.49
C ILE A 117 -10.20 16.31 0.89
N ASP A 118 -10.87 15.80 1.90
CA ASP A 118 -10.38 15.85 3.27
C ASP A 118 -9.15 14.94 3.35
N LEU A 119 -8.00 15.56 3.38
CA LEU A 119 -6.71 14.90 3.62
C LEU A 119 -6.46 14.74 5.12
#